data_ea12cd03155728fc78e109fe7ca53aff
#
_entry.id   ea12cd03155728fc78e109fe7ca53aff
#
_cell.length_a   1.000
_cell.length_b   1.000
_cell.length_c   1.000
_cell.angle_alpha   90.00
_cell.angle_beta   90.00
_cell.angle_gamma   90.00
#
_symmetry.space_group_name_H-M   'P 1'
#
loop_
_entity.id
_entity.type
_entity.pdbx_description
1 polymer ?
#
loop_
_entity_poly.entity_id
_entity_poly.type
_entity_poly.pdbx_seq_one_letter_code
_entity_poly.pdbx_strand_id
1 'polypeptide(L)'
;ASWRILNSLTAGDPRFELIRLASNQGQAYARNVALKQAAGEFVAFLDSDDSLSDDALESAVSVFRAHGKTDAVLFRLVKFEDTPAGRVEAAYPMSVFEALDGREAFKKSLDWQLHGIYVARRSLYERFPFDDSCRTYSDDNTTRLHYYASREVRCCNGIYFYRQHGSSVTHRVSVRRFDYLRACESMK
;
A
#
# COMPACT_ATOMS: atom_id res chain seq x y z
N ALA A 1 5.68 -21.42 -10.66
CA ALA A 1 6.87 -21.34 -9.78
C ALA A 1 6.49 -20.72 -8.43
N SER A 2 5.96 -19.50 -8.37
CA SER A 2 5.71 -18.73 -7.12
C SER A 2 4.88 -19.47 -6.07
N TRP A 3 3.79 -20.15 -6.47
CA TRP A 3 2.94 -20.88 -5.53
C TRP A 3 3.69 -21.98 -4.76
N ARG A 4 4.57 -22.73 -5.45
CA ARG A 4 5.40 -23.76 -4.78
C ARG A 4 6.36 -23.16 -3.78
N ILE A 5 6.98 -22.03 -4.12
CA ILE A 5 7.91 -21.31 -3.26
C ILE A 5 7.17 -20.83 -2.01
N LEU A 6 6.02 -20.16 -2.18
CA LEU A 6 5.20 -19.68 -1.05
C LEU A 6 4.81 -20.83 -0.11
N ASN A 7 4.27 -21.93 -0.64
CA ASN A 7 3.94 -23.10 0.20
C ASN A 7 5.14 -23.66 0.97
N SER A 8 6.32 -23.68 0.34
CA SER A 8 7.54 -24.16 1.01
C SER A 8 8.00 -23.23 2.11
N LEU A 9 7.93 -21.90 1.90
CA LEU A 9 8.40 -20.91 2.86
C LEU A 9 7.46 -20.73 4.06
N THR A 10 6.15 -20.98 3.87
CA THR A 10 5.14 -20.74 4.89
C THR A 10 4.64 -22.03 5.56
N ALA A 11 5.20 -23.18 5.16
CA ALA A 11 4.78 -24.50 5.66
C ALA A 11 4.96 -24.58 7.20
N GLY A 12 3.85 -24.84 7.89
CA GLY A 12 3.84 -24.99 9.36
C GLY A 12 3.81 -23.71 10.17
N ASP A 13 3.80 -22.54 9.54
CA ASP A 13 3.64 -21.26 10.22
C ASP A 13 2.19 -20.76 10.12
N PRO A 14 1.38 -20.81 11.20
CA PRO A 14 -0.03 -20.46 11.19
C PRO A 14 -0.30 -18.96 11.00
N ARG A 15 0.74 -18.12 10.97
CA ARG A 15 0.61 -16.69 10.68
C ARG A 15 0.36 -16.41 9.21
N PHE A 16 0.65 -17.41 8.32
CA PHE A 16 0.49 -17.27 6.89
C PHE A 16 -0.78 -17.98 6.40
N GLU A 17 -1.60 -17.24 5.69
CA GLU A 17 -2.72 -17.76 4.93
C GLU A 17 -2.48 -17.54 3.44
N LEU A 18 -2.52 -18.62 2.65
CA LEU A 18 -2.25 -18.57 1.21
C LEU A 18 -3.57 -18.64 0.43
N ILE A 19 -3.85 -17.59 -0.34
CA ILE A 19 -5.05 -17.53 -1.18
C ILE A 19 -4.63 -17.65 -2.64
N ARG A 20 -5.17 -18.65 -3.33
CA ARG A 20 -4.94 -18.87 -4.76
C ARG A 20 -6.19 -18.56 -5.56
N LEU A 21 -6.10 -17.55 -6.43
CA LEU A 21 -7.15 -17.24 -7.39
C LEU A 21 -7.10 -18.19 -8.59
N ALA A 22 -8.27 -18.53 -9.14
CA ALA A 22 -8.39 -19.41 -10.32
C ALA A 22 -7.78 -18.77 -11.57
N SER A 23 -7.83 -17.43 -11.68
CA SER A 23 -7.26 -16.66 -12.79
C SER A 23 -6.77 -15.31 -12.31
N ASN A 24 -5.98 -14.61 -13.14
CA ASN A 24 -5.53 -13.25 -12.85
C ASN A 24 -6.68 -12.25 -13.07
N GLN A 25 -7.21 -11.72 -11.98
CA GLN A 25 -8.29 -10.71 -11.93
C GLN A 25 -7.76 -9.28 -11.68
N GLY A 26 -6.45 -9.13 -11.54
CA GLY A 26 -5.81 -7.85 -11.17
C GLY A 26 -5.54 -7.72 -9.67
N GLN A 27 -4.75 -6.69 -9.33
CA GLN A 27 -4.27 -6.48 -7.97
C GLN A 27 -5.41 -6.08 -7.01
N ALA A 28 -6.28 -5.16 -7.43
CA ALA A 28 -7.41 -4.69 -6.64
C ALA A 28 -8.34 -5.84 -6.21
N TYR A 29 -8.72 -6.68 -7.16
CA TYR A 29 -9.53 -7.87 -6.88
C TYR A 29 -8.84 -8.82 -5.90
N ALA A 30 -7.54 -9.11 -6.11
CA ALA A 30 -6.77 -9.98 -5.23
C ALA A 30 -6.69 -9.41 -3.79
N ARG A 31 -6.45 -8.11 -3.66
CA ARG A 31 -6.45 -7.41 -2.37
C ARG A 31 -7.82 -7.46 -1.69
N ASN A 32 -8.92 -7.24 -2.41
CA ASN A 32 -10.28 -7.35 -1.89
C ASN A 32 -10.62 -8.77 -1.40
N VAL A 33 -10.14 -9.81 -2.10
CA VAL A 33 -10.31 -11.20 -1.65
C VAL A 33 -9.56 -11.44 -0.35
N ALA A 34 -8.32 -10.97 -0.24
CA ALA A 34 -7.53 -11.08 0.99
C ALA A 34 -8.15 -10.30 2.17
N LEU A 35 -8.68 -9.11 1.91
CA LEU A 35 -9.34 -8.27 2.92
C LEU A 35 -10.55 -8.97 3.58
N LYS A 36 -11.29 -9.79 2.83
CA LYS A 36 -12.42 -10.56 3.37
C LYS A 36 -12.01 -11.59 4.43
N GLN A 37 -10.76 -12.02 4.40
CA GLN A 37 -10.21 -13.00 5.34
C GLN A 37 -9.35 -12.34 6.43
N ALA A 38 -8.96 -11.10 6.23
CA ALA A 38 -8.15 -10.35 7.18
C ALA A 38 -8.94 -10.07 8.47
N ALA A 39 -8.43 -10.56 9.61
CA ALA A 39 -9.03 -10.39 10.93
C ALA A 39 -8.32 -9.33 11.79
N GLY A 40 -7.15 -8.84 11.38
CA GLY A 40 -6.36 -7.84 12.10
C GLY A 40 -7.08 -6.49 12.24
N GLU A 41 -6.80 -5.76 13.31
CA GLU A 41 -7.30 -4.38 13.51
C GLU A 41 -6.72 -3.43 12.46
N PHE A 42 -5.47 -3.66 12.08
CA PHE A 42 -4.74 -2.85 11.10
C PHE A 42 -4.39 -3.70 9.89
N VAL A 43 -4.35 -3.07 8.73
CA VAL A 43 -4.00 -3.69 7.44
C VAL A 43 -2.89 -2.91 6.77
N ALA A 44 -1.90 -3.62 6.27
CA ALA A 44 -0.86 -3.11 5.39
C ALA A 44 -0.76 -3.98 4.13
N PHE A 45 -0.32 -3.40 3.03
CA PHE A 45 -0.02 -4.13 1.81
C PHE A 45 1.48 -4.06 1.54
N LEU A 46 2.05 -5.20 1.14
CA LEU A 46 3.43 -5.30 0.70
C LEU A 46 3.44 -5.98 -0.67
N ASP A 47 3.96 -5.29 -1.67
CA ASP A 47 4.10 -5.87 -3.00
C ASP A 47 5.25 -6.89 -3.02
N SER A 48 5.15 -7.88 -3.92
CA SER A 48 6.00 -9.07 -3.91
C SER A 48 7.48 -8.81 -4.26
N ASP A 49 7.80 -7.65 -4.76
CA ASP A 49 9.13 -7.17 -5.13
C ASP A 49 9.70 -6.12 -4.17
N ASP A 50 8.92 -5.73 -3.15
CA ASP A 50 9.28 -4.74 -2.15
C ASP A 50 9.66 -5.39 -0.81
N SER A 51 10.14 -4.58 0.14
CA SER A 51 10.47 -5.02 1.50
C SER A 51 10.23 -3.94 2.55
N LEU A 52 10.15 -4.37 3.81
CA LEU A 52 10.01 -3.49 4.97
C LEU A 52 11.30 -3.53 5.81
N SER A 53 11.57 -2.45 6.57
CA SER A 53 12.54 -2.54 7.66
C SER A 53 12.02 -3.45 8.77
N ASP A 54 12.91 -4.04 9.54
CA ASP A 54 12.57 -5.05 10.57
C ASP A 54 11.58 -4.50 11.60
N ASP A 55 11.65 -3.20 11.88
CA ASP A 55 10.83 -2.47 12.86
C ASP A 55 9.58 -1.80 12.25
N ALA A 56 9.38 -1.90 10.93
CA ALA A 56 8.36 -1.09 10.23
C ALA A 56 6.95 -1.27 10.79
N LEU A 57 6.52 -2.51 10.99
CA LEU A 57 5.17 -2.81 11.49
C LEU A 57 5.02 -2.42 12.96
N GLU A 58 6.03 -2.67 13.78
CA GLU A 58 6.04 -2.28 15.20
C GLU A 58 5.97 -0.76 15.33
N SER A 59 6.77 -0.04 14.54
CA SER A 59 6.77 1.42 14.48
C SER A 59 5.39 1.97 14.13
N ALA A 60 4.71 1.42 13.12
CA ALA A 60 3.38 1.84 12.72
C ALA A 60 2.32 1.56 13.82
N VAL A 61 2.34 0.35 14.40
CA VAL A 61 1.40 -0.04 15.47
C VAL A 61 1.60 0.83 16.72
N SER A 62 2.84 1.19 17.05
CA SER A 62 3.16 2.08 18.18
C SER A 62 2.51 3.46 18.02
N VAL A 63 2.46 4.01 16.79
CA VAL A 63 1.77 5.27 16.50
C VAL A 63 0.26 5.14 16.76
N PHE A 64 -0.39 4.05 16.30
CA PHE A 64 -1.82 3.84 16.56
C PHE A 64 -2.13 3.71 18.05
N ARG A 65 -1.26 3.05 18.82
CA ARG A 65 -1.41 2.89 20.27
C ARG A 65 -1.24 4.20 21.03
N ALA A 66 -0.30 5.03 20.60
CA ALA A 66 -0.06 6.33 21.22
C ALA A 66 -1.13 7.37 20.86
N HIS A 67 -1.78 7.24 19.71
CA HIS A 67 -2.69 8.23 19.15
C HIS A 67 -4.01 7.60 18.70
N GLY A 68 -4.96 7.44 19.60
CA GLY A 68 -6.22 6.73 19.37
C GLY A 68 -7.13 7.31 18.25
N LYS A 69 -6.87 8.54 17.78
CA LYS A 69 -7.59 9.15 16.64
C LYS A 69 -6.97 8.81 15.30
N THR A 70 -5.76 8.25 15.28
CA THR A 70 -5.05 7.91 14.03
C THR A 70 -5.77 6.76 13.32
N ASP A 71 -6.06 6.95 12.05
CA ASP A 71 -6.72 5.96 11.19
C ASP A 71 -5.79 5.42 10.10
N ALA A 72 -4.76 6.20 9.71
CA ALA A 72 -3.74 5.77 8.76
C ALA A 72 -2.34 6.26 9.20
N VAL A 73 -1.33 5.42 9.00
CA VAL A 73 0.08 5.70 9.34
C VAL A 73 0.95 5.39 8.13
N LEU A 74 1.63 6.41 7.59
CA LEU A 74 2.53 6.28 6.46
C LEU A 74 3.90 5.79 6.92
N PHE A 75 4.48 4.89 6.13
CA PHE A 75 5.89 4.54 6.23
C PHE A 75 6.78 5.64 5.63
N ARG A 76 8.04 5.66 6.00
CA ARG A 76 9.06 6.34 5.20
C ARG A 76 9.27 5.51 3.93
N LEU A 77 9.21 6.14 2.76
CA LEU A 77 9.36 5.45 1.48
C LEU A 77 10.76 5.69 0.91
N VAL A 78 11.48 4.61 0.65
CA VAL A 78 12.80 4.61 0.01
C VAL A 78 12.71 3.82 -1.29
N LYS A 79 12.93 4.48 -2.41
CA LYS A 79 13.08 3.82 -3.71
C LYS A 79 14.46 3.21 -3.80
N PHE A 80 14.57 1.98 -4.31
CA PHE A 80 15.85 1.36 -4.54
C PHE A 80 15.91 0.62 -5.88
N GLU A 81 17.11 0.54 -6.43
CA GLU A 81 17.41 -0.21 -7.64
C GLU A 81 18.67 -1.04 -7.40
N ASP A 82 18.60 -2.33 -7.78
CA ASP A 82 19.76 -3.21 -7.77
C ASP A 82 20.52 -3.04 -9.10
N THR A 83 21.70 -2.45 -9.05
CA THR A 83 22.57 -2.23 -10.20
C THR A 83 23.80 -3.16 -10.15
N PRO A 84 24.53 -3.36 -11.26
CA PRO A 84 25.81 -4.10 -11.23
C PRO A 84 26.85 -3.52 -10.27
N ALA A 85 26.76 -2.22 -9.97
CA ALA A 85 27.64 -1.53 -9.03
C ALA A 85 27.17 -1.60 -7.57
N GLY A 86 26.02 -2.22 -7.31
CA GLY A 86 25.40 -2.33 -6.00
C GLY A 86 24.02 -1.68 -5.93
N ARG A 87 23.43 -1.70 -4.76
CA ARG A 87 22.10 -1.12 -4.51
C ARG A 87 22.20 0.40 -4.40
N VAL A 88 21.36 1.11 -5.16
CA VAL A 88 21.22 2.56 -5.12
C VAL A 88 19.87 2.89 -4.47
N GLU A 89 19.87 3.80 -3.52
CA GLU A 89 18.68 4.20 -2.77
C GLU A 89 18.41 5.70 -2.91
N ALA A 90 17.13 6.06 -2.96
CA ALA A 90 16.68 7.45 -2.94
C ALA A 90 15.41 7.58 -2.08
N ALA A 91 15.43 8.47 -1.10
CA ALA A 91 14.24 8.77 -0.32
C ALA A 91 13.16 9.41 -1.19
N TYR A 92 11.90 9.02 -0.96
CA TYR A 92 10.77 9.70 -1.57
C TYR A 92 10.68 11.14 -1.03
N PRO A 93 10.51 12.16 -1.89
CA PRO A 93 10.51 13.56 -1.48
C PRO A 93 9.20 13.94 -0.79
N MET A 94 8.96 13.38 0.38
CA MET A 94 7.80 13.68 1.21
C MET A 94 8.27 14.42 2.48
N SER A 95 7.63 15.53 2.80
CA SER A 95 7.83 16.18 4.08
C SER A 95 7.33 15.30 5.22
N VAL A 96 8.17 15.07 6.21
CA VAL A 96 7.74 14.42 7.45
C VAL A 96 6.80 15.38 8.19
N PHE A 97 5.68 14.86 8.64
CA PHE A 97 4.70 15.60 9.44
C PHE A 97 4.34 14.79 10.69
N GLU A 98 3.93 15.46 11.73
CA GLU A 98 3.51 14.81 12.95
C GLU A 98 2.09 14.25 12.82
N ALA A 99 1.15 15.09 12.41
CA ALA A 99 -0.25 14.72 12.17
C ALA A 99 -0.88 15.64 11.13
N LEU A 100 -1.79 15.09 10.34
CA LEU A 100 -2.68 15.81 9.43
C LEU A 100 -4.11 15.36 9.69
N ASP A 101 -5.07 16.24 9.57
CA ASP A 101 -6.46 15.82 9.43
C ASP A 101 -6.70 15.15 8.06
N GLY A 102 -7.77 14.37 7.94
CA GLY A 102 -8.01 13.59 6.73
C GLY A 102 -8.19 14.44 5.48
N ARG A 103 -8.79 15.63 5.58
CA ARG A 103 -8.99 16.52 4.42
C ARG A 103 -7.66 17.10 3.95
N GLU A 104 -6.79 17.43 4.87
CA GLU A 104 -5.45 17.93 4.58
C GLU A 104 -4.59 16.85 3.94
N ALA A 105 -4.62 15.64 4.50
CA ALA A 105 -3.96 14.48 3.92
C ALA A 105 -4.48 14.16 2.50
N PHE A 106 -5.79 14.20 2.29
CA PHE A 106 -6.41 14.06 0.98
C PHE A 106 -5.89 15.10 -0.02
N LYS A 107 -5.89 16.39 0.33
CA LYS A 107 -5.39 17.46 -0.54
C LYS A 107 -3.94 17.23 -0.94
N LYS A 108 -3.07 16.88 0.02
CA LYS A 108 -1.66 16.59 -0.23
C LYS A 108 -1.43 15.33 -1.05
N SER A 109 -2.36 14.39 -1.06
CA SER A 109 -2.27 13.17 -1.88
C SER A 109 -2.61 13.41 -3.37
N LEU A 110 -3.32 14.50 -3.69
CA LEU A 110 -3.72 14.79 -5.06
C LEU A 110 -2.54 15.14 -5.98
N ASP A 111 -1.51 15.76 -5.43
CA ASP A 111 -0.28 16.16 -6.13
C ASP A 111 0.95 15.35 -5.69
N TRP A 112 0.72 14.19 -5.05
CA TRP A 112 1.76 13.27 -4.61
C TRP A 112 2.73 13.82 -3.54
N GLN A 113 2.35 14.87 -2.80
CA GLN A 113 3.07 15.24 -1.59
C GLN A 113 2.98 14.15 -0.51
N LEU A 114 1.91 13.32 -0.55
CA LEU A 114 1.80 12.09 0.22
C LEU A 114 1.69 10.89 -0.71
N HIS A 115 2.46 9.85 -0.44
CA HIS A 115 2.39 8.57 -1.17
C HIS A 115 1.29 7.65 -0.60
N GLY A 116 0.97 6.56 -1.32
CA GLY A 116 -0.06 5.58 -0.96
C GLY A 116 0.46 4.34 -0.22
N ILE A 117 1.59 4.43 0.48
CA ILE A 117 2.19 3.31 1.21
C ILE A 117 2.02 3.53 2.70
N TYR A 118 1.06 2.84 3.31
CA TYR A 118 0.63 3.08 4.69
C TYR A 118 0.03 1.82 5.34
N VAL A 119 -0.07 1.86 6.64
CA VAL A 119 -0.93 0.97 7.44
C VAL A 119 -2.20 1.72 7.78
N ALA A 120 -3.36 1.09 7.68
CA ALA A 120 -4.62 1.71 8.06
C ALA A 120 -5.48 0.81 8.95
N ARG A 121 -6.42 1.40 9.66
CA ARG A 121 -7.47 0.63 10.33
C ARG A 121 -8.27 -0.16 9.31
N ARG A 122 -8.51 -1.44 9.58
CA ARG A 122 -9.29 -2.33 8.69
C ARG A 122 -10.66 -1.74 8.33
N SER A 123 -11.29 -1.00 9.24
CA SER A 123 -12.56 -0.32 9.00
C SER A 123 -12.55 0.68 7.82
N LEU A 124 -11.41 1.25 7.46
CA LEU A 124 -11.30 2.08 6.25
C LEU A 124 -11.46 1.23 4.99
N TYR A 125 -10.83 0.06 4.94
CA TYR A 125 -10.96 -0.86 3.81
C TYR A 125 -12.35 -1.51 3.72
N GLU A 126 -13.02 -1.72 4.85
CA GLU A 126 -14.41 -2.20 4.89
C GLU A 126 -15.35 -1.15 4.29
N ARG A 127 -15.10 0.12 4.55
CA ARG A 127 -15.89 1.23 4.03
C ARG A 127 -15.55 1.60 2.59
N PHE A 128 -14.28 1.54 2.24
CA PHE A 128 -13.76 1.91 0.91
C PHE A 128 -12.80 0.82 0.43
N PRO A 129 -13.33 -0.31 -0.08
CA PRO A 129 -12.50 -1.36 -0.68
C PRO A 129 -11.82 -0.86 -1.95
N PHE A 130 -10.88 -1.64 -2.48
CA PHE A 130 -10.26 -1.32 -3.77
C PHE A 130 -11.30 -1.37 -4.90
N ASP A 131 -11.26 -0.39 -5.79
CA ASP A 131 -12.07 -0.41 -7.01
C ASP A 131 -11.51 -1.47 -7.98
N ASP A 132 -12.15 -2.63 -8.05
CA ASP A 132 -11.73 -3.75 -8.90
C ASP A 132 -12.35 -3.70 -10.31
N SER A 133 -13.08 -2.65 -10.66
CA SER A 133 -13.51 -2.35 -12.01
C SER A 133 -12.34 -1.98 -12.94
N CYS A 134 -11.23 -1.51 -12.34
CA CYS A 134 -9.99 -1.18 -13.01
C CYS A 134 -8.88 -2.17 -12.65
N ARG A 135 -8.04 -2.55 -13.62
CA ARG A 135 -6.90 -3.46 -13.38
C ARG A 135 -5.67 -2.76 -12.85
N THR A 136 -5.55 -1.45 -13.09
CA THR A 136 -4.41 -0.61 -12.70
C THR A 136 -4.92 0.72 -12.15
N TYR A 137 -4.12 1.37 -11.29
CA TYR A 137 -4.38 2.70 -10.69
C TYR A 137 -5.57 2.82 -9.72
N SER A 138 -6.24 1.73 -9.38
CA SER A 138 -7.37 1.76 -8.44
C SER A 138 -6.92 2.01 -6.98
N ASP A 139 -5.67 1.70 -6.66
CA ASP A 139 -5.07 1.93 -5.36
C ASP A 139 -4.88 3.42 -5.04
N ASP A 140 -4.63 4.25 -6.05
CA ASP A 140 -4.51 5.70 -5.87
C ASP A 140 -5.79 6.30 -5.29
N ASN A 141 -6.94 5.95 -5.86
CA ASN A 141 -8.24 6.46 -5.41
C ASN A 141 -8.62 5.90 -4.05
N THR A 142 -8.38 4.62 -3.81
CA THR A 142 -8.60 3.99 -2.51
C THR A 142 -7.79 4.72 -1.43
N THR A 143 -6.51 5.02 -1.69
CA THR A 143 -5.66 5.79 -0.80
C THR A 143 -6.24 7.17 -0.50
N ARG A 144 -6.68 7.89 -1.52
CA ARG A 144 -7.27 9.23 -1.38
C ARG A 144 -8.56 9.21 -0.56
N LEU A 145 -9.43 8.23 -0.79
CA LEU A 145 -10.66 8.03 -0.02
C LEU A 145 -10.35 7.68 1.44
N HIS A 146 -9.34 6.83 1.69
CA HIS A 146 -8.90 6.50 3.04
C HIS A 146 -8.38 7.72 3.77
N TYR A 147 -7.54 8.54 3.13
CA TYR A 147 -7.08 9.78 3.75
C TYR A 147 -8.24 10.72 4.04
N TYR A 148 -9.13 10.97 3.07
CA TYR A 148 -10.28 11.83 3.26
C TYR A 148 -11.18 11.39 4.42
N ALA A 149 -11.37 10.09 4.59
CA ALA A 149 -12.21 9.50 5.62
C ALA A 149 -11.51 9.36 6.99
N SER A 150 -10.19 9.55 7.04
CA SER A 150 -9.42 9.46 8.27
C SER A 150 -9.71 10.66 9.18
N ARG A 151 -9.81 10.41 10.48
CA ARG A 151 -9.82 11.47 11.49
C ARG A 151 -8.46 12.12 11.60
N GLU A 152 -7.41 11.29 11.52
CA GLU A 152 -6.02 11.71 11.62
C GLU A 152 -5.12 10.75 10.85
N VAL A 153 -4.14 11.32 10.13
CA VAL A 153 -3.10 10.62 9.39
C VAL A 153 -1.75 11.02 9.98
N ARG A 154 -0.87 10.04 10.24
CA ARG A 154 0.47 10.26 10.81
C ARG A 154 1.56 9.54 10.00
N CYS A 155 2.82 9.83 10.32
CA CYS A 155 3.97 9.08 9.84
C CYS A 155 4.56 8.22 10.96
N CYS A 156 5.22 7.12 10.60
CA CYS A 156 6.10 6.37 11.49
C CYS A 156 7.56 6.41 10.99
N ASN A 157 8.47 5.86 11.80
CA ASN A 157 9.89 5.76 11.41
C ASN A 157 10.19 4.50 10.58
N GLY A 158 9.26 3.55 10.51
CA GLY A 158 9.41 2.35 9.71
C GLY A 158 9.58 2.66 8.23
N ILE A 159 10.42 1.88 7.55
CA ILE A 159 10.78 2.11 6.16
C ILE A 159 10.11 1.06 5.27
N TYR A 160 9.50 1.51 4.18
CA TYR A 160 9.08 0.70 3.06
C TYR A 160 10.07 0.90 1.92
N PHE A 161 10.73 -0.17 1.50
CA PHE A 161 11.68 -0.19 0.38
C PHE A 161 10.96 -0.58 -0.89
N TYR A 162 10.80 0.40 -1.78
CA TYR A 162 10.12 0.26 -3.05
C TYR A 162 11.10 -0.02 -4.18
N ARG A 163 11.07 -1.24 -4.72
CA ARG A 163 12.00 -1.66 -5.78
C ARG A 163 11.67 -1.01 -7.11
N GLN A 164 12.70 -0.47 -7.75
CA GLN A 164 12.63 0.04 -9.12
C GLN A 164 13.26 -0.98 -10.07
N HIS A 165 12.55 -1.36 -11.12
CA HIS A 165 13.08 -2.21 -12.20
C HIS A 165 12.34 -1.95 -13.51
N GLY A 166 13.01 -2.17 -14.66
CA GLY A 166 12.49 -1.86 -15.99
C GLY A 166 11.23 -2.63 -16.42
N SER A 167 10.89 -3.73 -15.71
CA SER A 167 9.68 -4.52 -15.94
C SER A 167 8.48 -4.07 -15.09
N SER A 168 8.63 -3.07 -14.25
CA SER A 168 7.55 -2.51 -13.41
C SER A 168 6.35 -2.08 -14.25
N VAL A 169 5.14 -2.31 -13.74
CA VAL A 169 3.88 -1.96 -14.44
C VAL A 169 3.83 -0.46 -14.75
N THR A 170 4.37 0.37 -13.86
CA THR A 170 4.43 1.83 -14.01
C THR A 170 5.31 2.30 -15.17
N HIS A 171 6.32 1.51 -15.56
CA HIS A 171 7.23 1.82 -16.67
C HIS A 171 6.74 1.30 -18.03
N ARG A 172 5.78 0.38 -18.06
CA ARG A 172 5.27 -0.19 -19.31
C ARG A 172 4.32 0.78 -20.01
N VAL A 173 4.64 1.13 -21.24
CA VAL A 173 3.69 1.83 -22.13
C VAL A 173 2.65 0.81 -22.62
N SER A 174 1.42 0.95 -22.17
CA SER A 174 0.31 0.05 -22.57
C SER A 174 -1.01 0.82 -22.58
N VAL A 175 -2.01 0.28 -23.31
CA VAL A 175 -3.38 0.80 -23.33
C VAL A 175 -3.99 0.89 -21.92
N ARG A 176 -3.49 0.09 -20.97
CA ARG A 176 -3.93 0.11 -19.55
C ARG A 176 -3.64 1.43 -18.83
N ARG A 177 -2.79 2.30 -19.38
CA ARG A 177 -2.64 3.66 -18.84
C ARG A 177 -3.93 4.46 -18.90
N PHE A 178 -4.86 4.13 -19.77
CA PHE A 178 -6.19 4.74 -19.82
C PHE A 178 -7.10 4.29 -18.66
N ASP A 179 -6.77 3.22 -17.93
CA ASP A 179 -7.48 2.87 -16.68
C ASP A 179 -7.41 4.00 -15.66
N TYR A 180 -6.38 4.88 -15.74
CA TYR A 180 -6.27 6.07 -14.90
C TYR A 180 -7.48 7.02 -15.06
N LEU A 181 -8.01 7.16 -16.26
CA LEU A 181 -9.21 7.97 -16.50
C LEU A 181 -10.42 7.37 -15.80
N ARG A 182 -10.59 6.05 -15.88
CA ARG A 182 -11.65 5.34 -15.16
C ARG A 182 -11.51 5.46 -13.65
N ALA A 183 -10.28 5.28 -13.16
CA ALA A 183 -9.99 5.46 -11.75
C ALA A 183 -10.36 6.89 -11.30
N CYS A 184 -10.04 7.92 -12.06
CA CYS A 184 -10.43 9.31 -11.76
C CYS A 184 -11.96 9.51 -11.81
N GLU A 185 -12.68 8.83 -12.69
CA GLU A 185 -14.15 8.90 -12.76
C GLU A 185 -14.82 8.28 -11.54
N SER A 186 -14.25 7.23 -10.96
CA SER A 186 -14.79 6.58 -9.77
C SER A 186 -14.71 7.45 -8.50
N MET A 187 -13.99 8.57 -8.55
CA MET A 187 -13.92 9.54 -7.45
C MET A 187 -15.00 10.63 -7.50
N LYS A 188 -15.81 10.68 -8.56
CA LYS A 188 -16.93 11.64 -8.66
C LYS A 188 -18.12 11.17 -7.84
#